data_a6d197a039cbcdb9977aef2f94052b4d
#
_entry.id   a6d197a039cbcdb9977aef2f94052b4d
#
_cell.length_a   1.000
_cell.length_b   1.000
_cell.length_c   1.000
_cell.angle_alpha   90.00
_cell.angle_beta   90.00
_cell.angle_gamma   90.00
#
_symmetry.space_group_name_H-M   'P 1'
#
loop_
_entity.id
_entity.type
_entity.pdbx_description
1 polymer ?
#
loop_
_entity_poly.entity_id
_entity_poly.type
_entity_poly.pdbx_seq_one_letter_code
_entity_poly.pdbx_strand_id
1 'polypeptide(L)'
;MKKENRLILIDGSAYIFRAYYALPPMTRKDGTPINAVFGFTNMLVKLIEDYRDEKLIVVFDAARENFRNKIYKDYKANRGETPEDLIPQFDLIKNCVKAFNIPQLEIEGFEADDIIASYTSTASKVDIQSLIVSSDKDLMQLVNKKVEMLDPMKNKTIGINEVIEKFGVEPQKVIQIQALTGDSVDNIPGAPGIGPK
;
A
#
# COMPACT_ATOMS: atom_id res chain seq x y z
N MET A 1 -11.30 15.22 21.95
CA MET A 1 -9.92 15.40 21.48
C MET A 1 -9.99 16.07 20.12
N LYS A 2 -9.27 17.16 19.87
CA LYS A 2 -9.13 17.70 18.51
C LYS A 2 -8.55 16.59 17.65
N LYS A 3 -9.24 16.19 16.54
CA LYS A 3 -8.64 15.35 15.51
C LYS A 3 -7.42 16.12 15.00
N GLU A 4 -6.25 15.59 15.26
CA GLU A 4 -5.01 16.17 14.77
C GLU A 4 -5.03 16.05 13.25
N ASN A 5 -4.54 17.09 12.58
CA ASN A 5 -4.49 17.19 11.11
C ASN A 5 -3.45 16.17 10.60
N ARG A 6 -3.87 14.91 10.42
CA ARG A 6 -3.01 13.82 9.95
C ARG A 6 -3.01 13.74 8.43
N LEU A 7 -1.93 13.21 7.89
CA LEU A 7 -1.81 12.83 6.50
C LEU A 7 -2.19 11.35 6.35
N ILE A 8 -3.21 11.05 5.56
CA ILE A 8 -3.64 9.69 5.27
C ILE A 8 -3.08 9.28 3.91
N LEU A 9 -2.19 8.31 3.90
CA LEU A 9 -1.56 7.76 2.69
C LEU A 9 -2.16 6.40 2.38
N ILE A 10 -2.88 6.29 1.29
CA ILE A 10 -3.58 5.08 0.87
C ILE A 10 -2.73 4.39 -0.19
N ASP A 11 -2.33 3.15 0.07
CA ASP A 11 -1.70 2.28 -0.89
C ASP A 11 -2.73 1.83 -1.93
N GLY A 12 -2.82 2.58 -3.02
CA GLY A 12 -3.83 2.40 -4.07
C GLY A 12 -3.62 1.12 -4.85
N SER A 13 -2.37 0.74 -5.11
CA SER A 13 -2.05 -0.47 -5.86
C SER A 13 -2.49 -1.72 -5.10
N ALA A 14 -2.15 -1.83 -3.82
CA ALA A 14 -2.61 -2.94 -2.98
C ALA A 14 -4.14 -2.99 -2.89
N TYR A 15 -4.81 -1.82 -2.82
CA TYR A 15 -6.27 -1.74 -2.80
C TYR A 15 -6.93 -2.22 -4.10
N ILE A 16 -6.32 -1.94 -5.27
CA ILE A 16 -6.83 -2.39 -6.57
C ILE A 16 -6.84 -3.91 -6.65
N PHE A 17 -5.68 -4.53 -6.46
CA PHE A 17 -5.56 -5.99 -6.53
C PHE A 17 -6.48 -6.67 -5.54
N ARG A 18 -6.57 -6.10 -4.36
CA ARG A 18 -7.45 -6.60 -3.34
C ARG A 18 -8.92 -6.53 -3.72
N ALA A 19 -9.39 -5.39 -4.21
CA ALA A 19 -10.77 -5.22 -4.65
C ALA A 19 -11.10 -6.21 -5.78
N TYR A 20 -10.15 -6.42 -6.68
CA TYR A 20 -10.27 -7.36 -7.78
C TYR A 20 -10.49 -8.81 -7.30
N TYR A 21 -9.65 -9.29 -6.38
CA TYR A 21 -9.74 -10.68 -5.91
C TYR A 21 -10.82 -10.92 -4.85
N ALA A 22 -11.32 -9.88 -4.19
CA ALA A 22 -12.35 -10.01 -3.16
C ALA A 22 -13.77 -10.13 -3.72
N LEU A 23 -13.99 -9.71 -4.96
CA LEU A 23 -15.31 -9.66 -5.58
C LEU A 23 -15.41 -10.60 -6.78
N PRO A 24 -16.59 -11.18 -7.02
CA PRO A 24 -16.82 -11.93 -8.24
C PRO A 24 -16.71 -11.01 -9.47
N PRO A 25 -16.47 -11.57 -10.66
CA PRO A 25 -16.50 -10.80 -11.91
C PRO A 25 -17.79 -10.00 -12.06
N MET A 26 -17.65 -8.71 -12.33
CA MET A 26 -18.75 -7.78 -12.57
C MET A 26 -18.47 -6.98 -13.83
N THR A 27 -19.50 -6.80 -14.66
CA THR A 27 -19.38 -6.02 -15.90
C THR A 27 -20.47 -4.96 -16.01
N ARG A 28 -20.18 -3.88 -16.71
CA ARG A 28 -21.18 -2.91 -17.17
C ARG A 28 -21.97 -3.52 -18.33
N LYS A 29 -23.04 -2.83 -18.76
CA LYS A 29 -23.87 -3.25 -19.90
C LYS A 29 -23.09 -3.33 -21.23
N ASP A 30 -22.03 -2.58 -21.35
CA ASP A 30 -21.11 -2.56 -22.50
C ASP A 30 -20.02 -3.65 -22.44
N GLY A 31 -20.05 -4.51 -21.43
CA GLY A 31 -19.08 -5.57 -21.22
C GLY A 31 -17.81 -5.17 -20.46
N THR A 32 -17.64 -3.88 -20.12
CA THR A 32 -16.45 -3.41 -19.37
C THR A 32 -16.40 -4.03 -17.97
N PRO A 33 -15.29 -4.69 -17.57
CA PRO A 33 -15.14 -5.23 -16.23
C PRO A 33 -15.01 -4.10 -15.20
N ILE A 34 -15.67 -4.25 -14.06
CA ILE A 34 -15.76 -3.19 -13.03
C ILE A 34 -15.69 -3.69 -11.58
N ASN A 35 -15.41 -4.96 -11.34
CA ASN A 35 -15.38 -5.49 -9.97
C ASN A 35 -14.33 -4.78 -9.09
N ALA A 36 -13.11 -4.56 -9.61
CA ALA A 36 -12.08 -3.82 -8.90
C ALA A 36 -12.47 -2.35 -8.69
N VAL A 37 -13.05 -1.69 -9.73
CA VAL A 37 -13.56 -0.32 -9.63
C VAL A 37 -14.59 -0.21 -8.52
N PHE A 38 -15.55 -1.11 -8.49
CA PHE A 38 -16.62 -1.11 -7.48
C PHE A 38 -16.08 -1.32 -6.08
N GLY A 39 -15.22 -2.34 -5.90
CA GLY A 39 -14.64 -2.64 -4.59
C GLY A 39 -13.73 -1.53 -4.08
N PHE A 40 -12.85 -1.01 -4.94
CA PHE A 40 -11.97 0.11 -4.61
C PHE A 40 -12.76 1.35 -4.22
N THR A 41 -13.77 1.72 -5.02
CA THR A 41 -14.60 2.90 -4.76
C THR A 41 -15.32 2.80 -3.42
N ASN A 42 -15.89 1.64 -3.09
CA ASN A 42 -16.55 1.42 -1.79
C ASN A 42 -15.57 1.55 -0.61
N MET A 43 -14.36 1.00 -0.73
CA MET A 43 -13.32 1.17 0.29
C MET A 43 -12.91 2.64 0.43
N LEU A 44 -12.76 3.36 -0.69
CA LEU A 44 -12.40 4.77 -0.69
C LEU A 44 -13.48 5.64 -0.04
N VAL A 45 -14.76 5.41 -0.38
CA VAL A 45 -15.90 6.12 0.24
C VAL A 45 -15.89 5.94 1.75
N LYS A 46 -15.68 4.70 2.23
CA LYS A 46 -15.57 4.44 3.67
C LYS A 46 -14.43 5.23 4.32
N LEU A 47 -13.26 5.27 3.68
CA LEU A 47 -12.13 6.07 4.21
C LEU A 47 -12.43 7.57 4.24
N ILE A 48 -13.11 8.10 3.20
CA ILE A 48 -13.53 9.50 3.16
C ILE A 48 -14.49 9.81 4.33
N GLU A 49 -15.41 8.89 4.63
CA GLU A 49 -16.36 9.06 5.75
C GLU A 49 -15.67 8.97 7.10
N ASP A 50 -14.78 7.98 7.29
CA ASP A 50 -14.06 7.77 8.54
C ASP A 50 -13.05 8.88 8.85
N TYR A 51 -12.45 9.48 7.81
CA TYR A 51 -11.37 10.49 7.89
C TYR A 51 -11.75 11.83 7.24
N ARG A 52 -13.01 12.25 7.37
CA ARG A 52 -13.62 13.39 6.67
C ARG A 52 -12.86 14.71 6.81
N ASP A 53 -12.23 14.94 7.96
CA ASP A 53 -11.53 16.19 8.27
C ASP A 53 -9.99 16.08 8.04
N GLU A 54 -9.54 14.96 7.49
CA GLU A 54 -8.12 14.67 7.31
C GLU A 54 -7.73 14.74 5.82
N LYS A 55 -6.43 14.85 5.54
CA LYS A 55 -5.92 14.94 4.16
C LYS A 55 -5.60 13.56 3.64
N LEU A 56 -6.37 13.11 2.65
CA LEU A 56 -6.16 11.82 2.00
C LEU A 56 -5.34 12.00 0.72
N ILE A 57 -4.40 11.09 0.49
CA ILE A 57 -3.64 10.94 -0.75
C ILE A 57 -3.66 9.48 -1.13
N VAL A 58 -3.95 9.18 -2.39
CA VAL A 58 -3.82 7.82 -2.94
C VAL A 58 -2.52 7.70 -3.70
N VAL A 59 -1.76 6.65 -3.43
CA VAL A 59 -0.46 6.41 -4.06
C VAL A 59 -0.55 5.16 -4.92
N PHE A 60 -0.11 5.25 -6.18
CA PHE A 60 -0.11 4.16 -7.13
C PHE A 60 1.31 3.83 -7.60
N ASP A 61 1.54 2.56 -7.97
CA ASP A 61 2.72 2.18 -8.73
C ASP A 61 2.61 2.70 -10.17
N ALA A 62 3.66 3.31 -10.67
CA ALA A 62 3.69 3.84 -12.03
C ALA A 62 3.84 2.75 -13.09
N ALA A 63 4.66 1.75 -12.81
CA ALA A 63 4.95 0.67 -13.73
C ALA A 63 5.39 -0.60 -12.99
N ARG A 64 5.44 -1.71 -13.72
CA ARG A 64 5.95 -2.97 -13.19
C ARG A 64 7.47 -2.94 -12.93
N GLU A 65 8.22 -2.23 -13.78
CA GLU A 65 9.67 -2.09 -13.66
C GLU A 65 10.04 -0.82 -12.88
N ASN A 66 10.97 -0.98 -11.96
CA ASN A 66 11.47 0.10 -11.13
C ASN A 66 12.99 -0.04 -10.94
N PHE A 67 13.60 0.82 -10.14
CA PHE A 67 15.05 0.81 -9.93
C PHE A 67 15.58 -0.49 -9.31
N ARG A 68 14.72 -1.25 -8.58
CA ARG A 68 15.11 -2.53 -7.95
C ARG A 68 15.41 -3.60 -8.99
N ASN A 69 14.70 -3.59 -10.13
CA ASN A 69 14.97 -4.53 -11.24
C ASN A 69 16.34 -4.29 -11.88
N LYS A 70 16.87 -3.04 -11.80
CA LYS A 70 18.24 -2.74 -12.24
C LYS A 70 19.30 -3.29 -11.31
N ILE A 71 18.98 -3.39 -10.01
CA ILE A 71 19.88 -3.91 -8.98
C ILE A 71 19.79 -5.45 -8.93
N TYR A 72 18.57 -6.00 -8.99
CA TYR A 72 18.27 -7.43 -8.92
C TYR A 72 17.22 -7.79 -9.97
N LYS A 73 17.66 -8.46 -11.04
CA LYS A 73 16.79 -8.74 -12.20
C LYS A 73 15.61 -9.65 -11.88
N ASP A 74 15.79 -10.53 -10.90
CA ASP A 74 14.75 -11.49 -10.50
C ASP A 74 13.77 -10.92 -9.47
N TYR A 75 13.88 -9.63 -9.13
CA TYR A 75 12.94 -8.95 -8.23
C TYR A 75 11.52 -9.03 -8.77
N LYS A 76 10.62 -9.62 -7.97
CA LYS A 76 9.21 -9.87 -8.32
C LYS A 76 8.98 -10.69 -9.60
N ALA A 77 10.02 -11.43 -10.08
CA ALA A 77 9.91 -12.21 -11.30
C ALA A 77 8.93 -13.39 -11.20
N ASN A 78 8.65 -13.84 -9.99
CA ASN A 78 7.66 -14.88 -9.68
C ASN A 78 6.21 -14.39 -9.67
N ARG A 79 5.96 -13.07 -9.77
CA ARG A 79 4.61 -12.51 -9.83
C ARG A 79 4.01 -12.77 -11.22
N GLY A 80 2.80 -13.34 -11.24
CA GLY A 80 2.04 -13.54 -12.46
C GLY A 80 1.78 -12.25 -13.25
N GLU A 81 1.31 -12.38 -14.45
CA GLU A 81 0.85 -11.24 -15.25
C GLU A 81 -0.41 -10.63 -14.63
N THR A 82 -0.61 -9.35 -14.88
CA THR A 82 -1.85 -8.67 -14.48
C THR A 82 -3.02 -9.27 -15.27
N PRO A 83 -4.12 -9.68 -14.62
CA PRO A 83 -5.29 -10.18 -15.32
C PRO A 83 -5.77 -9.21 -16.41
N GLU A 84 -6.08 -9.74 -17.59
CA GLU A 84 -6.48 -8.92 -18.75
C GLU A 84 -7.71 -8.05 -18.46
N ASP A 85 -8.66 -8.58 -17.69
CA ASP A 85 -9.88 -7.87 -17.30
C ASP A 85 -9.66 -6.86 -16.16
N LEU A 86 -8.51 -6.89 -15.49
CA LEU A 86 -8.12 -5.84 -14.52
C LEU A 86 -7.48 -4.64 -15.21
N ILE A 87 -6.78 -4.84 -16.33
CA ILE A 87 -6.04 -3.75 -17.02
C ILE A 87 -6.91 -2.52 -17.30
N PRO A 88 -8.10 -2.64 -17.92
CA PRO A 88 -8.95 -1.47 -18.20
C PRO A 88 -9.51 -0.82 -16.92
N GLN A 89 -9.46 -1.47 -15.78
CA GLN A 89 -10.00 -0.96 -14.54
C GLN A 89 -9.05 0.02 -13.83
N PHE A 90 -7.74 0.00 -14.12
CA PHE A 90 -6.78 0.93 -13.52
C PHE A 90 -7.14 2.40 -13.81
N ASP A 91 -7.37 2.74 -15.07
CA ASP A 91 -7.73 4.11 -15.46
C ASP A 91 -9.09 4.52 -14.89
N LEU A 92 -10.05 3.61 -14.85
CA LEU A 92 -11.36 3.87 -14.24
C LEU A 92 -11.22 4.17 -12.74
N ILE A 93 -10.37 3.44 -12.03
CA ILE A 93 -10.09 3.67 -10.61
C ILE A 93 -9.41 5.03 -10.39
N LYS A 94 -8.39 5.36 -11.18
CA LYS A 94 -7.72 6.67 -11.11
C LYS A 94 -8.71 7.81 -11.38
N ASN A 95 -9.64 7.63 -12.34
CA ASN A 95 -10.69 8.59 -12.61
C ASN A 95 -11.69 8.71 -11.44
N CYS A 96 -12.02 7.63 -10.73
CA CYS A 96 -12.82 7.68 -9.51
C CYS A 96 -12.13 8.51 -8.42
N VAL A 97 -10.84 8.25 -8.15
CA VAL A 97 -10.06 9.03 -7.17
C VAL A 97 -10.09 10.53 -7.51
N LYS A 98 -9.88 10.86 -8.80
CA LYS A 98 -9.94 12.23 -9.30
C LYS A 98 -11.34 12.86 -9.13
N ALA A 99 -12.41 12.09 -9.36
CA ALA A 99 -13.79 12.55 -9.21
C ALA A 99 -14.14 12.88 -7.74
N PHE A 100 -13.51 12.20 -6.77
CA PHE A 100 -13.60 12.54 -5.34
C PHE A 100 -12.72 13.74 -4.95
N ASN A 101 -11.98 14.33 -5.90
CA ASN A 101 -11.05 15.43 -5.66
C ASN A 101 -9.95 15.07 -4.64
N ILE A 102 -9.51 13.81 -4.66
CA ILE A 102 -8.41 13.32 -3.81
C ILE A 102 -7.12 13.37 -4.63
N PRO A 103 -6.04 13.97 -4.11
CA PRO A 103 -4.73 13.91 -4.73
C PRO A 103 -4.27 12.46 -4.94
N GLN A 104 -3.69 12.21 -6.10
CA GLN A 104 -3.08 10.92 -6.42
C GLN A 104 -1.64 11.11 -6.85
N LEU A 105 -0.79 10.17 -6.43
CA LEU A 105 0.64 10.19 -6.70
C LEU A 105 1.05 8.91 -7.41
N GLU A 106 1.89 9.09 -8.41
CA GLU A 106 2.47 8.02 -9.21
C GLU A 106 3.78 8.57 -9.78
N ILE A 107 4.91 7.92 -9.52
CA ILE A 107 6.23 8.40 -9.93
C ILE A 107 6.96 7.29 -10.67
N GLU A 108 7.31 7.53 -11.92
CA GLU A 108 8.01 6.56 -12.76
C GLU A 108 9.33 6.10 -12.13
N GLY A 109 9.57 4.80 -12.15
CA GLY A 109 10.76 4.18 -11.59
C GLY A 109 10.73 3.91 -10.08
N PHE A 110 9.65 4.31 -9.39
CA PHE A 110 9.44 4.06 -7.96
C PHE A 110 8.15 3.29 -7.72
N GLU A 111 8.14 2.52 -6.64
CA GLU A 111 6.94 1.86 -6.14
C GLU A 111 6.14 2.77 -5.21
N ALA A 112 4.86 2.48 -5.02
CA ALA A 112 4.00 3.19 -4.07
C ALA A 112 4.64 3.26 -2.67
N ASP A 113 5.31 2.20 -2.23
CA ASP A 113 6.00 2.12 -0.94
C ASP A 113 7.09 3.18 -0.78
N ASP A 114 7.87 3.47 -1.84
CA ASP A 114 8.92 4.48 -1.83
C ASP A 114 8.34 5.88 -1.65
N ILE A 115 7.22 6.13 -2.33
CA ILE A 115 6.49 7.40 -2.25
C ILE A 115 5.90 7.57 -0.86
N ILE A 116 5.22 6.53 -0.34
CA ILE A 116 4.65 6.52 1.02
C ILE A 116 5.74 6.78 2.06
N ALA A 117 6.89 6.08 1.96
CA ALA A 117 8.02 6.27 2.87
C ALA A 117 8.57 7.71 2.83
N SER A 118 8.69 8.27 1.64
CA SER A 118 9.15 9.65 1.44
C SER A 118 8.22 10.67 2.07
N TYR A 119 6.91 10.51 1.86
CA TYR A 119 5.90 11.40 2.42
C TYR A 119 5.79 11.29 3.94
N THR A 120 5.79 10.09 4.52
CA THR A 120 5.79 9.89 5.98
C THR A 120 7.03 10.49 6.64
N SER A 121 8.21 10.31 6.02
CA SER A 121 9.46 10.91 6.49
C SER A 121 9.40 12.45 6.47
N THR A 122 8.88 13.02 5.39
CA THR A 122 8.76 14.47 5.24
C THR A 122 7.73 15.05 6.21
N ALA A 123 6.56 14.42 6.34
CA ALA A 123 5.53 14.82 7.29
C ALA A 123 6.05 14.81 8.74
N SER A 124 6.81 13.77 9.11
CA SER A 124 7.40 13.65 10.45
C SER A 124 8.38 14.77 10.78
N LYS A 125 9.12 15.29 9.78
CA LYS A 125 10.07 16.42 9.96
C LYS A 125 9.37 17.75 10.27
N VAL A 126 8.13 17.91 9.81
CA VAL A 126 7.32 19.11 10.04
C VAL A 126 6.22 18.89 11.08
N ASP A 127 6.39 17.86 11.91
CA ASP A 127 5.51 17.51 13.03
C ASP A 127 4.07 17.15 12.64
N ILE A 128 3.88 16.61 11.42
CA ILE A 128 2.60 16.08 10.96
C ILE A 128 2.59 14.57 11.18
N GLN A 129 1.54 14.06 11.81
CA GLN A 129 1.32 12.63 11.96
C GLN A 129 0.83 12.02 10.64
N SER A 130 1.14 10.76 10.40
CA SER A 130 0.71 10.03 9.22
C SER A 130 0.03 8.73 9.58
N LEU A 131 -1.01 8.38 8.80
CA LEU A 131 -1.64 7.07 8.83
C LEU A 131 -1.46 6.43 7.44
N ILE A 132 -0.78 5.29 7.39
CA ILE A 132 -0.64 4.50 6.17
C ILE A 132 -1.79 3.50 6.12
N VAL A 133 -2.57 3.51 5.06
CA VAL A 133 -3.66 2.56 4.85
C VAL A 133 -3.21 1.51 3.86
N SER A 134 -2.70 0.40 4.39
CA SER A 134 -2.22 -0.76 3.63
C SER A 134 -2.21 -2.02 4.50
N SER A 135 -2.33 -3.18 3.89
CA SER A 135 -2.11 -4.48 4.53
C SER A 135 -0.69 -5.02 4.32
N ASP A 136 0.16 -4.27 3.61
CA ASP A 136 1.52 -4.70 3.33
C ASP A 136 2.38 -4.66 4.59
N LYS A 137 2.98 -5.82 4.92
CA LYS A 137 3.87 -5.98 6.08
C LYS A 137 5.15 -5.13 5.95
N ASP A 138 5.57 -4.85 4.72
CA ASP A 138 6.85 -4.21 4.47
C ASP A 138 6.81 -2.73 4.86
N LEU A 139 5.63 -2.09 4.79
CA LEU A 139 5.42 -0.75 5.28
C LEU A 139 5.46 -0.64 6.82
N MET A 140 5.42 -1.77 7.54
CA MET A 140 5.53 -1.76 9.02
C MET A 140 6.88 -1.22 9.51
N GLN A 141 7.93 -1.26 8.67
CA GLN A 141 9.23 -0.62 8.97
C GLN A 141 9.13 0.91 9.16
N LEU A 142 8.08 1.54 8.64
CA LEU A 142 7.86 2.98 8.71
C LEU A 142 7.18 3.41 10.01
N VAL A 143 6.59 2.46 10.73
CA VAL A 143 5.84 2.73 11.98
C VAL A 143 6.75 3.34 13.04
N ASN A 144 6.27 4.40 13.67
CA ASN A 144 6.95 5.08 14.76
C ASN A 144 5.94 5.92 15.57
N LYS A 145 6.40 6.81 16.45
CA LYS A 145 5.52 7.65 17.29
C LYS A 145 4.62 8.63 16.51
N LYS A 146 4.95 8.89 15.23
CA LYS A 146 4.20 9.80 14.34
C LYS A 146 3.57 9.11 13.14
N VAL A 147 3.90 7.83 12.92
CA VAL A 147 3.41 7.05 11.80
C VAL A 147 2.77 5.77 12.31
N GLU A 148 1.50 5.61 12.05
CA GLU A 148 0.74 4.38 12.28
C GLU A 148 0.29 3.78 10.96
N MET A 149 -0.09 2.51 10.96
CA MET A 149 -0.75 1.87 9.82
C MET A 149 -2.17 1.45 10.21
N LEU A 150 -3.04 1.42 9.24
CA LEU A 150 -4.35 0.78 9.30
C LEU A 150 -4.36 -0.40 8.32
N ASP A 151 -4.52 -1.61 8.85
CA ASP A 151 -4.90 -2.76 8.02
C ASP A 151 -6.41 -2.68 7.76
N PRO A 152 -6.82 -2.31 6.54
CA PRO A 152 -8.24 -2.10 6.23
C PRO A 152 -9.04 -3.41 6.20
N MET A 153 -8.35 -4.57 6.17
CA MET A 153 -8.97 -5.89 6.20
C MET A 153 -9.49 -6.25 7.54
N LYS A 154 -8.62 -6.04 8.49
CA LYS A 154 -8.88 -6.41 9.88
C LYS A 154 -9.47 -5.24 10.63
N ASN A 155 -9.56 -4.06 9.97
CA ASN A 155 -9.89 -2.80 10.60
C ASN A 155 -9.07 -2.59 11.88
N LYS A 156 -7.77 -2.93 11.79
CA LYS A 156 -6.84 -2.92 12.92
C LYS A 156 -5.76 -1.86 12.70
N THR A 157 -5.62 -0.97 13.65
CA THR A 157 -4.47 -0.05 13.71
C THR A 157 -3.23 -0.82 14.14
N ILE A 158 -2.12 -0.54 13.47
CA ILE A 158 -0.81 -1.15 13.70
C ILE A 158 0.12 -0.03 14.15
N GLY A 159 0.48 -0.08 15.42
CA GLY A 159 1.51 0.74 16.03
C GLY A 159 2.77 -0.06 16.32
N ILE A 160 3.67 0.51 17.11
CA ILE A 160 4.96 -0.10 17.46
C ILE A 160 4.79 -1.49 18.10
N ASN A 161 3.80 -1.64 18.99
CA ASN A 161 3.58 -2.90 19.70
C ASN A 161 3.16 -4.04 18.76
N GLU A 162 2.30 -3.76 17.79
CA GLU A 162 1.85 -4.73 16.80
C GLU A 162 2.99 -5.15 15.86
N VAL A 163 3.92 -4.22 15.56
CA VAL A 163 5.13 -4.55 14.79
C VAL A 163 6.03 -5.47 15.60
N ILE A 164 6.26 -5.18 16.89
CA ILE A 164 7.06 -6.03 17.77
C ILE A 164 6.42 -7.41 17.93
N GLU A 165 5.10 -7.48 18.11
CA GLU A 165 4.37 -8.73 18.18
C GLU A 165 4.58 -9.58 16.90
N LYS A 166 4.57 -8.95 15.72
CA LYS A 166 4.68 -9.64 14.44
C LYS A 166 6.12 -10.04 14.08
N PHE A 167 7.09 -9.16 14.31
CA PHE A 167 8.48 -9.35 13.86
C PHE A 167 9.46 -9.69 14.98
N GLY A 168 9.05 -9.58 16.24
CA GLY A 168 9.93 -9.78 17.40
C GLY A 168 10.94 -8.65 17.61
N VAL A 169 10.85 -7.57 16.83
CA VAL A 169 11.81 -6.45 16.88
C VAL A 169 11.08 -5.12 16.71
N GLU A 170 11.73 -4.03 17.11
CA GLU A 170 11.27 -2.65 16.85
C GLU A 170 11.18 -2.36 15.35
N PRO A 171 10.28 -1.47 14.91
CA PRO A 171 10.07 -1.16 13.48
C PRO A 171 11.34 -0.84 12.70
N GLN A 172 12.29 -0.12 13.31
CA GLN A 172 13.57 0.25 12.68
C GLN A 172 14.46 -0.96 12.35
N LYS A 173 14.18 -2.13 12.93
CA LYS A 173 14.92 -3.37 12.70
C LYS A 173 14.21 -4.33 11.73
N VAL A 174 13.00 -4.01 11.31
CA VAL A 174 12.23 -4.85 10.38
C VAL A 174 12.99 -5.09 9.08
N ILE A 175 13.61 -4.04 8.51
CA ILE A 175 14.43 -4.17 7.30
C ILE A 175 15.61 -5.15 7.49
N GLN A 176 16.21 -5.18 8.67
CA GLN A 176 17.33 -6.11 8.97
C GLN A 176 16.84 -7.55 9.05
N ILE A 177 15.67 -7.76 9.65
CA ILE A 177 15.05 -9.10 9.69
C ILE A 177 14.71 -9.55 8.28
N GLN A 178 14.07 -8.72 7.48
CA GLN A 178 13.72 -9.05 6.10
C GLN A 178 14.95 -9.31 5.22
N ALA A 179 16.02 -8.54 5.40
CA ALA A 179 17.28 -8.78 4.69
C ALA A 179 17.90 -10.16 5.03
N LEU A 180 17.73 -10.65 6.27
CA LEU A 180 18.21 -11.96 6.68
C LEU A 180 17.28 -13.10 6.26
N THR A 181 15.97 -12.92 6.40
CA THR A 181 14.97 -13.96 6.10
C THR A 181 14.62 -14.05 4.62
N GLY A 182 14.88 -12.98 3.85
CA GLY A 182 14.38 -12.82 2.49
C GLY A 182 12.89 -12.58 2.44
N ASP A 183 12.37 -12.46 1.23
CA ASP A 183 10.93 -12.38 0.93
C ASP A 183 10.59 -13.21 -0.31
N SER A 184 9.91 -14.33 -0.11
CA SER A 184 9.52 -15.22 -1.20
C SER A 184 8.46 -14.61 -2.11
N VAL A 185 7.65 -13.65 -1.63
CA VAL A 185 6.63 -12.96 -2.43
C VAL A 185 7.30 -12.05 -3.46
N ASP A 186 8.39 -11.41 -3.07
CA ASP A 186 9.17 -10.51 -3.92
C ASP A 186 10.38 -11.19 -4.56
N ASN A 187 10.48 -12.51 -4.39
CA ASN A 187 11.59 -13.31 -4.92
C ASN A 187 12.97 -12.84 -4.39
N ILE A 188 13.02 -12.39 -3.16
CA ILE A 188 14.26 -11.93 -2.51
C ILE A 188 14.82 -13.07 -1.68
N PRO A 189 16.02 -13.59 -1.99
CA PRO A 189 16.65 -14.64 -1.20
C PRO A 189 17.08 -14.09 0.16
N GLY A 190 16.88 -14.88 1.21
CA GLY A 190 17.46 -14.62 2.52
C GLY A 190 18.85 -15.21 2.68
N ALA A 191 19.44 -15.06 3.85
CA ALA A 191 20.68 -15.73 4.21
C ALA A 191 20.43 -17.24 4.37
N PRO A 192 21.28 -18.13 3.80
CA PRO A 192 21.10 -19.58 3.90
C PRO A 192 20.97 -20.05 5.35
N GLY A 193 19.92 -20.83 5.62
CA GLY A 193 19.65 -21.38 6.96
C GLY A 193 18.98 -20.40 7.94
N ILE A 194 18.68 -19.17 7.51
CA ILE A 194 17.92 -18.19 8.30
C ILE A 194 16.53 -18.06 7.69
N GLY A 195 15.50 -18.26 8.50
CA GLY A 195 14.10 -18.13 8.09
C GLY A 195 13.20 -17.90 9.31
N PRO A 196 11.92 -17.58 9.08
CA PRO A 196 10.97 -17.51 10.16
C PRO A 196 10.85 -18.89 10.83
N LYS A 197 10.88 -18.91 12.18
CA LYS A 197 10.64 -20.10 12.96
C LYS A 197 9.15 -20.24 13.26
#